data_2d85806cf7c386f5adc332d63f2beec0
#
_entry.id   2d85806cf7c386f5adc332d63f2beec0
#
_cell.length_a   1.000
_cell.length_b   1.000
_cell.length_c   1.000
_cell.angle_alpha   90.00
_cell.angle_beta   90.00
_cell.angle_gamma   90.00
#
_symmetry.space_group_name_H-M   'P 1'
#
loop_
_entity.id
_entity.type
_entity.pdbx_description
1 polymer ?
#
loop_
_entity_poly.entity_id
_entity_poly.type
_entity_poly.pdbx_seq_one_letter_code
_entity_poly.pdbx_strand_id
1 'polypeptide(L)'
;NVRGSTGYGKSFVALDNGMTREDPVPAVGALLDWIATQPDLDPTRVVVAGGSYGGYMSLAVATTYSDRIAGAIDVVGIANFVTFLERTETYRRDLRRVEYGDERDPAMREFLLSIAPLNNASKITKPLFVVQGKNDPRVPYTESEQMVAIIRKNQGPVWYLLADDEGHGFAKLDNRIYFYERMAQFLDETIGGTPPSAAAAN
;
A
#
# COMPACT_ATOMS: atom_id res chain seq x y z
N ASN A 1 9.08 -10.69 7.13
CA ASN A 1 7.97 -10.12 7.92
C ASN A 1 8.37 -8.80 8.53
N VAL A 2 7.57 -7.77 8.34
CA VAL A 2 7.79 -6.47 8.99
C VAL A 2 7.38 -6.51 10.47
N ARG A 3 7.79 -5.51 11.25
CA ARG A 3 7.35 -5.33 12.64
C ARG A 3 5.82 -5.33 12.71
N GLY A 4 5.24 -5.87 13.77
CA GLY A 4 3.80 -6.02 13.91
C GLY A 4 3.22 -7.29 13.26
N SER A 5 3.99 -8.07 12.50
CA SER A 5 3.53 -9.33 11.91
C SER A 5 3.18 -10.37 12.96
N THR A 6 2.13 -11.14 12.71
CA THR A 6 1.75 -12.30 13.54
C THR A 6 2.75 -13.45 13.41
N GLY A 7 2.76 -14.37 14.37
CA GLY A 7 3.62 -15.57 14.37
C GLY A 7 4.91 -15.46 15.18
N TYR A 8 5.26 -14.27 15.68
CA TYR A 8 6.50 -14.01 16.44
C TYR A 8 6.25 -13.63 17.91
N GLY A 9 5.03 -13.87 18.40
CA GLY A 9 4.64 -13.59 19.77
C GLY A 9 4.03 -12.20 19.97
N LYS A 10 3.43 -12.00 21.16
CA LYS A 10 2.64 -10.80 21.51
C LYS A 10 3.47 -9.51 21.47
N SER A 11 4.70 -9.55 21.95
CA SER A 11 5.59 -8.39 21.95
C SER A 11 5.94 -7.93 20.54
N PHE A 12 6.16 -8.86 19.60
CA PHE A 12 6.47 -8.53 18.22
C PHE A 12 5.24 -7.93 17.50
N VAL A 13 4.03 -8.46 17.76
CA VAL A 13 2.78 -7.93 17.20
C VAL A 13 2.52 -6.49 17.64
N ALA A 14 2.97 -6.10 18.84
CA ALA A 14 2.75 -4.76 19.37
C ALA A 14 3.79 -3.71 18.92
N LEU A 15 4.80 -4.10 18.12
CA LEU A 15 5.91 -3.22 17.75
C LEU A 15 5.52 -2.07 16.81
N ASP A 16 4.36 -2.15 16.19
CA ASP A 16 3.87 -1.12 15.28
C ASP A 16 2.54 -0.47 15.74
N ASN A 17 2.17 -0.60 17.03
CA ASN A 17 0.94 -0.03 17.54
C ASN A 17 1.06 1.48 17.83
N GLY A 18 -0.01 2.24 17.54
CA GLY A 18 -0.10 3.66 17.86
C GLY A 18 1.03 4.50 17.24
N MET A 19 1.78 5.21 18.05
CA MET A 19 2.87 6.11 17.61
C MET A 19 4.04 5.43 16.91
N THR A 20 4.14 4.11 16.95
CA THR A 20 5.17 3.34 16.24
C THR A 20 4.67 2.78 14.90
N ARG A 21 3.52 3.25 14.42
CA ARG A 21 2.85 2.74 13.20
C ARG A 21 3.72 2.82 11.93
N GLU A 22 4.67 3.73 11.85
CA GLU A 22 5.59 3.83 10.71
C GLU A 22 6.87 3.00 10.82
N ASP A 23 7.18 2.43 11.99
CA ASP A 23 8.40 1.64 12.21
C ASP A 23 8.58 0.45 11.23
N PRO A 24 7.53 -0.17 10.66
CA PRO A 24 7.67 -1.15 9.60
C PRO A 24 8.22 -0.61 8.27
N VAL A 25 8.04 0.67 7.96
CA VAL A 25 8.42 1.26 6.66
C VAL A 25 9.95 1.26 6.46
N PRO A 26 10.79 1.68 7.43
CA PRO A 26 12.24 1.53 7.33
C PRO A 26 12.73 0.10 7.12
N ALA A 27 11.99 -0.92 7.60
CA ALA A 27 12.35 -2.32 7.35
C ALA A 27 12.23 -2.67 5.85
N VAL A 28 11.27 -2.08 5.13
CA VAL A 28 11.19 -2.23 3.68
C VAL A 28 12.33 -1.47 2.99
N GLY A 29 12.73 -0.29 3.50
CA GLY A 29 13.92 0.41 3.02
C GLY A 29 15.18 -0.44 3.10
N ALA A 30 15.41 -1.11 4.25
CA ALA A 30 16.52 -2.04 4.42
C ALA A 30 16.42 -3.27 3.48
N LEU A 31 15.21 -3.74 3.15
CA LEU A 31 15.02 -4.78 2.15
C LEU A 31 15.41 -4.29 0.75
N LEU A 32 15.07 -3.05 0.39
CA LEU A 32 15.51 -2.45 -0.88
C LEU A 32 17.04 -2.32 -0.95
N ASP A 33 17.71 -1.97 0.18
CA ASP A 33 19.17 -1.97 0.25
C ASP A 33 19.75 -3.36 0.02
N TRP A 34 19.17 -4.38 0.66
CA TRP A 34 19.58 -5.76 0.48
C TRP A 34 19.38 -6.24 -0.97
N ILE A 35 18.23 -5.95 -1.60
CA ILE A 35 17.97 -6.30 -3.00
C ILE A 35 19.09 -5.76 -3.91
N ALA A 36 19.53 -4.52 -3.68
CA ALA A 36 20.60 -3.90 -4.48
C ALA A 36 21.96 -4.60 -4.34
N THR A 37 22.17 -5.44 -3.32
CA THR A 37 23.39 -6.22 -3.12
C THR A 37 23.33 -7.62 -3.73
N GLN A 38 22.16 -8.06 -4.21
CA GLN A 38 21.99 -9.42 -4.71
C GLN A 38 22.28 -9.50 -6.20
N PRO A 39 23.18 -10.40 -6.64
CA PRO A 39 23.58 -10.48 -8.04
C PRO A 39 22.46 -10.96 -8.99
N ASP A 40 21.48 -11.67 -8.46
CA ASP A 40 20.37 -12.28 -9.21
C ASP A 40 19.08 -11.42 -9.18
N LEU A 41 19.12 -10.24 -8.55
CA LEU A 41 17.97 -9.33 -8.45
C LEU A 41 18.25 -8.00 -9.15
N ASP A 42 17.25 -7.47 -9.82
CA ASP A 42 17.30 -6.15 -10.45
C ASP A 42 16.66 -5.10 -9.55
N PRO A 43 17.42 -4.24 -8.88
CA PRO A 43 16.89 -3.22 -7.99
C PRO A 43 16.09 -2.13 -8.71
N THR A 44 16.16 -2.04 -10.03
CA THR A 44 15.38 -1.09 -10.84
C THR A 44 14.00 -1.61 -11.18
N ARG A 45 13.73 -2.89 -10.95
CA ARG A 45 12.50 -3.60 -11.31
C ARG A 45 11.74 -4.10 -10.07
N VAL A 46 11.63 -3.26 -9.04
CA VAL A 46 10.93 -3.58 -7.80
C VAL A 46 9.54 -2.95 -7.80
N VAL A 47 8.50 -3.75 -7.66
CA VAL A 47 7.12 -3.31 -7.42
C VAL A 47 6.69 -3.75 -6.03
N VAL A 48 6.12 -2.83 -5.27
CA VAL A 48 5.57 -3.11 -3.93
C VAL A 48 4.07 -3.38 -4.05
N ALA A 49 3.60 -4.48 -3.49
CA ALA A 49 2.19 -4.84 -3.55
C ALA A 49 1.68 -5.30 -2.18
N GLY A 50 0.45 -4.94 -1.84
CA GLY A 50 -0.16 -5.36 -0.60
C GLY A 50 -1.67 -5.14 -0.54
N GLY A 51 -2.32 -5.88 0.37
CA GLY A 51 -3.76 -5.79 0.58
C GLY A 51 -4.11 -5.34 2.00
N SER A 52 -5.16 -4.52 2.13
CA SER A 52 -5.66 -4.02 3.42
C SER A 52 -4.58 -3.20 4.16
N TYR A 53 -4.12 -3.63 5.33
CA TYR A 53 -2.95 -3.02 5.98
C TYR A 53 -1.70 -3.10 5.08
N GLY A 54 -1.53 -4.18 4.32
CA GLY A 54 -0.47 -4.28 3.31
C GLY A 54 -0.64 -3.25 2.17
N GLY A 55 -1.87 -2.85 1.85
CA GLY A 55 -2.17 -1.74 0.94
C GLY A 55 -1.66 -0.41 1.51
N TYR A 56 -1.95 -0.12 2.79
CA TYR A 56 -1.32 1.01 3.49
C TYR A 56 0.21 0.96 3.38
N MET A 57 0.83 -0.20 3.67
CA MET A 57 2.27 -0.37 3.57
C MET A 57 2.79 -0.10 2.14
N SER A 58 2.08 -0.56 1.11
CA SER A 58 2.43 -0.27 -0.29
C SER A 58 2.40 1.23 -0.58
N LEU A 59 1.38 1.93 -0.10
CA LEU A 59 1.25 3.38 -0.23
C LEU A 59 2.33 4.12 0.58
N ALA A 60 2.61 3.71 1.83
CA ALA A 60 3.64 4.31 2.67
C ALA A 60 5.05 4.13 2.08
N VAL A 61 5.34 2.96 1.51
CA VAL A 61 6.59 2.73 0.76
C VAL A 61 6.64 3.59 -0.49
N ALA A 62 5.53 3.72 -1.24
CA ALA A 62 5.47 4.57 -2.42
C ALA A 62 5.69 6.05 -2.10
N THR A 63 5.25 6.53 -0.92
CA THR A 63 5.52 7.92 -0.48
C THR A 63 6.94 8.13 0.02
N THR A 64 7.56 7.10 0.61
CA THR A 64 8.87 7.23 1.27
C THR A 64 10.02 6.88 0.35
N TYR A 65 9.83 5.90 -0.52
CA TYR A 65 10.87 5.32 -1.39
C TYR A 65 10.47 5.31 -2.86
N SER A 66 9.74 6.34 -3.33
CA SER A 66 9.24 6.42 -4.71
C SER A 66 10.37 6.30 -5.75
N ASP A 67 11.53 6.86 -5.46
CA ASP A 67 12.71 6.82 -6.33
C ASP A 67 13.39 5.45 -6.39
N ARG A 68 13.08 4.57 -5.44
CA ARG A 68 13.71 3.24 -5.29
C ARG A 68 12.83 2.09 -5.77
N ILE A 69 11.61 2.36 -6.19
CA ILE A 69 10.66 1.37 -6.71
C ILE A 69 10.23 1.74 -8.13
N ALA A 70 9.84 0.75 -8.92
CA ALA A 70 9.29 0.97 -10.25
C ALA A 70 7.79 1.29 -10.22
N GLY A 71 7.07 0.81 -9.23
CA GLY A 71 5.64 1.06 -9.04
C GLY A 71 5.10 0.46 -7.76
N ALA A 72 3.82 0.72 -7.47
CA ALA A 72 3.12 0.15 -6.31
C ALA A 72 1.72 -0.33 -6.67
N ILE A 73 1.25 -1.36 -5.97
CA ILE A 73 -0.10 -1.91 -6.09
C ILE A 73 -0.75 -1.88 -4.71
N ASP A 74 -1.82 -1.12 -4.60
CA ASP A 74 -2.65 -0.98 -3.41
C ASP A 74 -3.97 -1.72 -3.61
N VAL A 75 -4.22 -2.77 -2.84
CA VAL A 75 -5.47 -3.52 -2.88
C VAL A 75 -6.23 -3.29 -1.58
N VAL A 76 -7.37 -2.61 -1.65
CA VAL A 76 -8.27 -2.30 -0.52
C VAL A 76 -7.52 -1.68 0.67
N GLY A 77 -6.55 -0.81 0.40
CA GLY A 77 -5.66 -0.24 1.40
C GLY A 77 -6.19 1.01 2.08
N ILE A 78 -5.52 1.38 3.17
CA ILE A 78 -5.86 2.56 3.96
C ILE A 78 -5.00 3.73 3.51
N ALA A 79 -5.62 4.77 2.93
CA ALA A 79 -4.92 5.96 2.48
C ALA A 79 -4.68 6.98 3.61
N ASN A 80 -5.60 6.99 4.62
CA ASN A 80 -5.52 7.88 5.76
C ASN A 80 -6.22 7.22 6.97
N PHE A 81 -5.48 6.97 8.04
CA PHE A 81 -6.02 6.31 9.24
C PHE A 81 -7.14 7.10 9.91
N VAL A 82 -7.12 8.43 9.86
CA VAL A 82 -8.17 9.27 10.46
C VAL A 82 -9.47 9.08 9.71
N THR A 83 -9.49 9.26 8.38
CA THR A 83 -10.72 9.07 7.59
C THR A 83 -11.20 7.62 7.61
N PHE A 84 -10.28 6.66 7.64
CA PHE A 84 -10.60 5.25 7.81
C PHE A 84 -11.30 4.98 9.14
N LEU A 85 -10.75 5.44 10.28
CA LEU A 85 -11.34 5.21 11.61
C LEU A 85 -12.69 5.91 11.78
N GLU A 86 -12.87 7.08 11.16
CA GLU A 86 -14.13 7.80 11.17
C GLU A 86 -15.22 7.12 10.33
N ARG A 87 -14.87 6.36 9.30
CA ARG A 87 -15.80 5.82 8.29
C ARG A 87 -15.95 4.30 8.25
N THR A 88 -14.99 3.54 8.82
CA THR A 88 -15.12 2.08 8.93
C THR A 88 -16.34 1.72 9.79
N GLU A 89 -16.83 0.50 9.62
CA GLU A 89 -18.00 0.01 10.37
C GLU A 89 -17.84 0.18 11.89
N THR A 90 -18.89 0.64 12.57
CA THR A 90 -18.86 1.06 13.97
C THR A 90 -18.34 -0.04 14.91
N TYR A 91 -18.73 -1.30 14.67
CA TYR A 91 -18.29 -2.44 15.48
C TYR A 91 -16.78 -2.72 15.38
N ARG A 92 -16.09 -2.14 14.39
CA ARG A 92 -14.66 -2.33 14.16
C ARG A 92 -13.81 -1.21 14.76
N ARG A 93 -14.37 -0.02 14.95
CA ARG A 93 -13.61 1.21 15.28
C ARG A 93 -12.77 1.07 16.53
N ASP A 94 -13.37 0.67 17.66
CA ASP A 94 -12.65 0.61 18.92
C ASP A 94 -11.54 -0.45 18.91
N LEU A 95 -11.78 -1.59 18.24
CA LEU A 95 -10.75 -2.60 18.02
C LEU A 95 -9.56 -2.03 17.23
N ARG A 96 -9.84 -1.23 16.19
CA ARG A 96 -8.79 -0.62 15.35
C ARG A 96 -8.08 0.53 16.04
N ARG A 97 -8.75 1.29 16.89
CA ARG A 97 -8.13 2.33 17.72
C ARG A 97 -7.06 1.78 18.67
N VAL A 98 -7.27 0.60 19.22
CA VAL A 98 -6.27 -0.08 20.07
C VAL A 98 -4.99 -0.38 19.28
N GLU A 99 -5.12 -0.75 18.02
CA GLU A 99 -3.99 -1.13 17.15
C GLU A 99 -3.37 0.10 16.46
N TYR A 100 -4.20 0.93 15.82
CA TYR A 100 -3.71 2.03 14.97
C TYR A 100 -3.50 3.35 15.72
N GLY A 101 -4.07 3.49 16.89
CA GLY A 101 -4.16 4.73 17.64
C GLY A 101 -5.56 5.35 17.57
N ASP A 102 -5.90 6.16 18.58
CA ASP A 102 -7.23 6.78 18.68
C ASP A 102 -7.21 8.18 18.06
N GLU A 103 -7.87 8.33 16.93
CA GLU A 103 -7.98 9.59 16.18
C GLU A 103 -8.72 10.70 16.93
N ARG A 104 -9.36 10.37 18.04
CA ARG A 104 -10.04 11.35 18.91
C ARG A 104 -9.07 12.05 19.85
N ASP A 105 -7.91 11.46 20.13
CA ASP A 105 -6.81 12.12 20.81
C ASP A 105 -6.11 13.08 19.86
N PRO A 106 -5.96 14.38 20.21
CA PRO A 106 -5.38 15.39 19.30
C PRO A 106 -3.96 15.06 18.87
N ALA A 107 -3.10 14.56 19.77
CA ALA A 107 -1.71 14.26 19.45
C ALA A 107 -1.61 13.03 18.54
N MET A 108 -2.42 12.00 18.81
CA MET A 108 -2.51 10.83 17.94
C MET A 108 -3.07 11.20 16.57
N ARG A 109 -4.10 12.04 16.50
CA ARG A 109 -4.67 12.52 15.25
C ARG A 109 -3.64 13.24 14.38
N GLU A 110 -2.86 14.15 14.98
CA GLU A 110 -1.79 14.86 14.29
C GLU A 110 -0.74 13.88 13.73
N PHE A 111 -0.33 12.92 14.54
CA PHE A 111 0.58 11.85 14.10
C PHE A 111 -0.01 11.05 12.94
N LEU A 112 -1.24 10.55 13.06
CA LEU A 112 -1.89 9.76 12.00
C LEU A 112 -2.06 10.55 10.69
N LEU A 113 -2.31 11.86 10.77
CA LEU A 113 -2.35 12.74 9.60
C LEU A 113 -0.97 12.95 8.98
N SER A 114 0.09 13.03 9.79
CA SER A 114 1.46 13.22 9.30
C SER A 114 1.96 12.02 8.51
N ILE A 115 1.63 10.80 8.95
CA ILE A 115 2.02 9.55 8.29
C ILE A 115 1.06 9.11 7.17
N ALA A 116 -0.09 9.78 7.00
CA ALA A 116 -1.07 9.40 6.00
C ALA A 116 -0.51 9.46 4.57
N PRO A 117 -0.52 8.35 3.80
CA PRO A 117 -0.11 8.38 2.40
C PRO A 117 -0.88 9.41 1.57
N LEU A 118 -2.16 9.62 1.87
CA LEU A 118 -3.00 10.63 1.21
C LEU A 118 -2.41 12.04 1.32
N ASN A 119 -1.94 12.42 2.52
CA ASN A 119 -1.35 13.74 2.78
C ASN A 119 0.06 13.87 2.20
N ASN A 120 0.73 12.75 1.95
CA ASN A 120 2.06 12.65 1.37
C ASN A 120 2.05 12.27 -0.12
N ALA A 121 0.89 12.23 -0.77
CA ALA A 121 0.70 11.71 -2.11
C ALA A 121 1.51 12.45 -3.20
N SER A 122 1.91 13.70 -2.97
CA SER A 122 2.81 14.44 -3.88
C SER A 122 4.20 13.81 -4.03
N LYS A 123 4.60 12.95 -3.08
CA LYS A 123 5.86 12.21 -3.13
C LYS A 123 5.79 10.97 -4.01
N ILE A 124 4.59 10.51 -4.40
CA ILE A 124 4.39 9.35 -5.28
C ILE A 124 4.57 9.79 -6.72
N THR A 125 5.71 9.46 -7.31
CA THR A 125 6.08 9.81 -8.69
C THR A 125 6.07 8.62 -9.65
N LYS A 126 5.95 7.40 -9.12
CA LYS A 126 5.92 6.16 -9.89
C LYS A 126 4.49 5.65 -10.09
N PRO A 127 4.25 4.79 -11.10
CA PRO A 127 2.94 4.21 -11.33
C PRO A 127 2.33 3.57 -10.08
N LEU A 128 1.08 3.91 -9.81
CA LEU A 128 0.28 3.35 -8.72
C LEU A 128 -0.95 2.65 -9.31
N PHE A 129 -1.16 1.39 -8.93
CA PHE A 129 -2.38 0.66 -9.24
C PHE A 129 -3.22 0.50 -7.98
N VAL A 130 -4.38 1.14 -7.94
CA VAL A 130 -5.34 1.09 -6.83
C VAL A 130 -6.50 0.18 -7.20
N VAL A 131 -6.81 -0.78 -6.31
CA VAL A 131 -7.83 -1.81 -6.52
C VAL A 131 -8.78 -1.83 -5.33
N GLN A 132 -10.09 -1.76 -5.57
CA GLN A 132 -11.07 -1.63 -4.49
C GLN A 132 -12.39 -2.32 -4.82
N GLY A 133 -13.00 -2.95 -3.83
CA GLY A 133 -14.39 -3.38 -3.85
C GLY A 133 -15.31 -2.30 -3.29
N LYS A 134 -16.38 -1.96 -3.98
CA LYS A 134 -17.29 -0.87 -3.59
C LYS A 134 -18.07 -1.18 -2.31
N ASN A 135 -18.36 -2.46 -2.06
CA ASN A 135 -19.10 -2.93 -0.90
C ASN A 135 -18.18 -3.38 0.25
N ASP A 136 -16.98 -2.82 0.34
CA ASP A 136 -16.02 -3.16 1.38
C ASP A 136 -16.47 -2.63 2.75
N PRO A 137 -16.81 -3.52 3.72
CA PRO A 137 -17.24 -3.12 5.05
C PRO A 137 -16.06 -2.81 6.00
N ARG A 138 -14.83 -3.09 5.57
CA ARG A 138 -13.64 -2.93 6.41
C ARG A 138 -12.89 -1.64 6.09
N VAL A 139 -12.54 -1.47 4.82
CA VAL A 139 -11.89 -0.26 4.30
C VAL A 139 -12.85 0.39 3.32
N PRO A 140 -13.49 1.50 3.69
CA PRO A 140 -14.43 2.19 2.81
C PRO A 140 -13.77 2.55 1.47
N TYR A 141 -14.47 2.33 0.38
CA TYR A 141 -13.96 2.62 -0.97
C TYR A 141 -13.55 4.09 -1.17
N THR A 142 -14.06 4.97 -0.31
CA THR A 142 -13.65 6.38 -0.28
C THR A 142 -12.17 6.59 0.03
N GLU A 143 -11.49 5.63 0.70
CA GLU A 143 -10.04 5.68 0.91
C GLU A 143 -9.31 5.62 -0.44
N SER A 144 -9.69 4.68 -1.29
CA SER A 144 -9.15 4.54 -2.65
C SER A 144 -9.48 5.74 -3.54
N GLU A 145 -10.73 6.23 -3.49
CA GLU A 145 -11.16 7.40 -4.29
C GLU A 145 -10.36 8.66 -3.94
N GLN A 146 -10.14 8.93 -2.65
CA GLN A 146 -9.32 10.05 -2.20
C GLN A 146 -7.89 9.94 -2.75
N MET A 147 -7.28 8.74 -2.68
CA MET A 147 -5.92 8.52 -3.17
C MET A 147 -5.85 8.72 -4.69
N VAL A 148 -6.75 8.11 -5.45
CA VAL A 148 -6.80 8.26 -6.91
C VAL A 148 -7.01 9.71 -7.33
N ALA A 149 -7.92 10.43 -6.64
CA ALA A 149 -8.20 11.83 -6.94
C ALA A 149 -6.97 12.73 -6.72
N ILE A 150 -6.22 12.53 -5.62
CA ILE A 150 -5.05 13.35 -5.33
C ILE A 150 -3.88 13.03 -6.27
N ILE A 151 -3.65 11.75 -6.62
CA ILE A 151 -2.61 11.37 -7.59
C ILE A 151 -2.92 11.97 -8.97
N ARG A 152 -4.17 11.89 -9.43
CA ARG A 152 -4.60 12.53 -10.69
C ARG A 152 -4.41 14.04 -10.67
N LYS A 153 -4.77 14.70 -9.55
CA LYS A 153 -4.55 16.14 -9.35
C LYS A 153 -3.07 16.51 -9.46
N ASN A 154 -2.20 15.66 -8.94
CA ASN A 154 -0.74 15.82 -9.01
C ASN A 154 -0.16 15.37 -10.37
N GLN A 155 -1.00 14.98 -11.35
CA GLN A 155 -0.60 14.47 -12.66
C GLN A 155 0.26 13.19 -12.60
N GLY A 156 0.14 12.44 -11.49
CA GLY A 156 0.82 11.16 -11.32
C GLY A 156 0.15 10.03 -12.11
N PRO A 157 0.92 9.03 -12.55
CA PRO A 157 0.38 7.87 -13.26
C PRO A 157 -0.38 6.96 -12.28
N VAL A 158 -1.70 6.84 -12.46
CA VAL A 158 -2.55 6.00 -11.60
C VAL A 158 -3.54 5.17 -12.40
N TRP A 159 -3.56 3.87 -12.10
CA TRP A 159 -4.58 2.92 -12.53
C TRP A 159 -5.60 2.74 -11.42
N TYR A 160 -6.86 2.66 -11.75
CA TYR A 160 -7.92 2.45 -10.77
C TYR A 160 -8.90 1.37 -11.22
N LEU A 161 -9.04 0.33 -10.41
CA LEU A 161 -10.02 -0.73 -10.56
C LEU A 161 -11.00 -0.68 -9.38
N LEU A 162 -12.23 -0.28 -9.64
CA LEU A 162 -13.33 -0.35 -8.67
C LEU A 162 -14.32 -1.43 -9.13
N ALA A 163 -14.53 -2.46 -8.32
CA ALA A 163 -15.52 -3.49 -8.58
C ALA A 163 -16.81 -3.19 -7.78
N ASP A 164 -17.89 -2.91 -8.47
CA ASP A 164 -19.17 -2.47 -7.87
C ASP A 164 -19.83 -3.52 -6.98
N ASP A 165 -19.51 -4.78 -7.19
CA ASP A 165 -20.15 -5.94 -6.56
C ASP A 165 -19.20 -6.78 -5.70
N GLU A 166 -18.02 -6.23 -5.35
CA GLU A 166 -17.04 -6.84 -4.45
C GLU A 166 -16.90 -6.13 -3.12
N GLY A 167 -16.38 -6.89 -2.13
CA GLY A 167 -16.12 -6.42 -0.77
C GLY A 167 -14.63 -6.22 -0.48
N HIS A 168 -14.18 -6.70 0.70
CA HIS A 168 -12.77 -6.62 1.13
C HIS A 168 -11.92 -7.69 0.47
N GLY A 169 -11.56 -7.45 -0.77
CA GLY A 169 -10.95 -8.42 -1.69
C GLY A 169 -11.96 -8.95 -2.70
N PHE A 170 -11.45 -9.61 -3.74
CA PHE A 170 -12.27 -10.10 -4.86
C PHE A 170 -12.59 -11.58 -4.68
N ALA A 171 -13.87 -11.87 -4.40
CA ALA A 171 -14.36 -13.23 -4.20
C ALA A 171 -14.90 -13.86 -5.48
N LYS A 172 -15.52 -13.06 -6.36
CA LYS A 172 -16.10 -13.54 -7.62
C LYS A 172 -15.01 -13.91 -8.62
N LEU A 173 -15.16 -15.03 -9.29
CA LEU A 173 -14.14 -15.58 -10.19
C LEU A 173 -13.81 -14.61 -11.33
N ASP A 174 -14.84 -14.08 -12.01
CA ASP A 174 -14.65 -13.19 -13.15
C ASP A 174 -13.93 -11.90 -12.77
N ASN A 175 -14.30 -11.32 -11.61
CA ASN A 175 -13.63 -10.12 -11.08
C ASN A 175 -12.18 -10.40 -10.70
N ARG A 176 -11.90 -11.59 -10.15
CA ARG A 176 -10.51 -12.01 -9.84
C ARG A 176 -9.68 -12.20 -11.10
N ILE A 177 -10.24 -12.86 -12.13
CA ILE A 177 -9.57 -13.04 -13.42
C ILE A 177 -9.23 -11.67 -13.99
N TYR A 178 -10.20 -10.77 -14.08
CA TYR A 178 -9.99 -9.41 -14.60
C TYR A 178 -8.94 -8.64 -13.78
N PHE A 179 -8.99 -8.73 -12.45
CA PHE A 179 -7.98 -8.09 -11.59
C PHE A 179 -6.56 -8.60 -11.89
N TYR A 180 -6.38 -9.94 -11.98
CA TYR A 180 -5.06 -10.49 -12.24
C TYR A 180 -4.56 -10.18 -13.65
N GLU A 181 -5.45 -10.13 -14.65
CA GLU A 181 -5.09 -9.68 -16.00
C GLU A 181 -4.61 -8.22 -15.99
N ARG A 182 -5.33 -7.33 -15.29
CA ARG A 182 -4.91 -5.93 -15.15
C ARG A 182 -3.61 -5.78 -14.37
N MET A 183 -3.42 -6.60 -13.33
CA MET A 183 -2.17 -6.62 -12.57
C MET A 183 -0.99 -7.09 -13.43
N ALA A 184 -1.18 -8.14 -14.23
CA ALA A 184 -0.15 -8.61 -15.16
C ALA A 184 0.21 -7.53 -16.18
N GLN A 185 -0.79 -6.85 -16.75
CA GLN A 185 -0.55 -5.74 -17.67
C GLN A 185 0.19 -4.58 -16.99
N PHE A 186 -0.21 -4.19 -15.77
CA PHE A 186 0.48 -3.15 -15.00
C PHE A 186 1.94 -3.51 -14.75
N LEU A 187 2.22 -4.76 -14.38
CA LEU A 187 3.58 -5.26 -14.15
C LEU A 187 4.39 -5.26 -15.46
N ASP A 188 3.79 -5.67 -16.57
CA ASP A 188 4.45 -5.65 -17.88
C ASP A 188 4.82 -4.22 -18.29
N GLU A 189 3.92 -3.27 -18.13
CA GLU A 189 4.19 -1.86 -18.44
C GLU A 189 5.21 -1.20 -17.48
N THR A 190 5.28 -1.70 -16.24
CA THR A 190 6.11 -1.09 -15.19
C THR A 190 7.52 -1.70 -15.12
N ILE A 191 7.62 -3.03 -15.22
CA ILE A 191 8.86 -3.79 -15.04
C ILE A 191 9.11 -4.85 -16.13
N GLY A 192 8.19 -5.01 -17.10
CA GLY A 192 8.22 -6.09 -18.09
C GLY A 192 9.20 -5.92 -19.25
N GLY A 193 9.91 -4.80 -19.37
CA GLY A 193 10.88 -4.58 -20.46
C GLY A 193 11.86 -5.76 -20.60
N THR A 194 12.23 -6.09 -21.84
CA THR A 194 13.22 -7.13 -22.14
C THR A 194 14.44 -6.94 -21.24
N PRO A 195 14.85 -7.96 -20.45
CA PRO A 195 16.09 -7.85 -19.67
C PRO A 195 17.22 -7.44 -20.60
N PRO A 196 18.13 -6.55 -20.17
CA PRO A 196 19.29 -6.24 -20.98
C PRO A 196 19.91 -7.59 -21.38
N SER A 197 20.02 -7.82 -22.68
CA SER A 197 20.68 -9.03 -23.20
C SER A 197 21.99 -9.13 -22.44
N ALA A 198 22.23 -10.27 -21.79
CA ALA A 198 23.51 -10.54 -21.18
C ALA A 198 24.54 -10.32 -22.33
N ALA A 199 25.12 -9.13 -22.36
CA ALA A 199 26.15 -8.80 -23.31
C ALA A 199 27.22 -9.81 -23.03
N ALA A 200 27.50 -10.62 -24.06
CA ALA A 200 28.43 -11.70 -24.05
C ALA A 200 29.67 -11.32 -23.23
N ALA A 201 29.87 -12.02 -22.12
CA ALA A 201 31.16 -12.10 -21.48
C ALA A 201 32.05 -12.89 -22.48
N ASN A 202 32.84 -12.16 -23.25
CA ASN A 202 33.97 -12.67 -23.93
C ASN A 202 35.20 -12.56 -23.02
#